data_f7db989e413a7c99185b557d1a723253
#
_entry.id   f7db989e413a7c99185b557d1a723253
#
_cell.length_a   1.000
_cell.length_b   1.000
_cell.length_c   1.000
_cell.angle_alpha   90.00
_cell.angle_beta   90.00
_cell.angle_gamma   90.00
#
_symmetry.space_group_name_H-M   'P 1'
#
loop_
_entity.id
_entity.type
_entity.pdbx_description
1 polymer ?
#
loop_
_entity_poly.entity_id
_entity_poly.type
_entity_poly.pdbx_seq_one_letter_code
_entity_poly.pdbx_strand_id
1 'polypeptide(L)'
;MLREEAFGDDEHCEWYQVSKGFFCEYDRPTQSILSLKINGKEIEDDDRVTVAMEHYHFTNIGEFLNIQPEEIKENGRTLEISTSVANVLEEYFISHDHLDIDDEPRLIIHE
;
A
#
# COMPACT_ATOMS: atom_id res chain seq x y z
N MET A 1 -4.64 2.40 8.08
CA MET A 1 -3.63 1.47 7.55
C MET A 1 -2.31 2.16 7.28
N LEU A 2 -2.11 2.82 6.16
CA LEU A 2 -0.86 3.55 5.87
C LEU A 2 -0.48 4.60 6.93
N ARG A 3 -1.48 5.13 7.61
CA ARG A 3 -1.34 6.23 8.55
C ARG A 3 -0.48 5.91 9.77
N GLU A 4 -0.71 4.79 10.42
CA GLU A 4 -0.04 4.51 11.69
C GLU A 4 1.44 4.19 11.51
N GLU A 5 1.77 3.46 10.47
CA GLU A 5 3.15 3.12 10.14
C GLU A 5 3.91 4.28 9.49
N ALA A 6 3.27 4.96 8.56
CA ALA A 6 3.92 6.03 7.80
C ALA A 6 3.98 7.36 8.56
N PHE A 7 3.11 7.59 9.53
CA PHE A 7 2.98 8.88 10.20
C PHE A 7 3.15 8.84 11.72
N GLY A 8 3.40 7.67 12.30
CA GLY A 8 3.46 7.50 13.75
C GLY A 8 4.75 7.96 14.41
N ASP A 9 5.87 7.75 13.77
CA ASP A 9 7.20 8.11 14.28
C ASP A 9 8.06 8.70 13.16
N ASP A 10 8.32 10.00 13.24
CA ASP A 10 9.02 10.74 12.20
C ASP A 10 10.48 10.31 11.97
N GLU A 11 11.10 9.65 12.93
CA GLU A 11 12.52 9.28 12.82
C GLU A 11 12.73 7.93 12.12
N HIS A 12 11.72 7.08 12.09
CA HIS A 12 11.89 5.68 11.68
C HIS A 12 10.88 5.19 10.65
N CYS A 13 9.94 6.05 10.24
CA CYS A 13 8.90 5.68 9.29
C CYS A 13 9.37 5.80 7.85
N GLU A 14 9.42 4.69 7.17
CA GLU A 14 9.53 4.65 5.73
C GLU A 14 8.14 4.56 5.10
N TRP A 15 7.93 5.36 4.05
CA TRP A 15 6.68 5.30 3.32
C TRP A 15 6.61 4.00 2.51
N TYR A 16 5.48 3.29 2.64
CA TYR A 16 5.26 2.11 1.82
C TYR A 16 5.19 2.50 0.36
N GLN A 17 5.84 1.71 -0.47
CA GLN A 17 5.73 1.85 -1.90
C GLN A 17 4.41 1.25 -2.36
N VAL A 18 3.72 1.97 -3.22
CA VAL A 18 2.38 1.61 -3.69
C VAL A 18 2.34 1.49 -5.19
N SER A 19 1.40 0.69 -5.67
CA SER A 19 1.24 0.44 -7.09
C SER A 19 0.76 1.66 -7.86
N LYS A 20 0.98 1.63 -9.17
CA LYS A 20 0.43 2.63 -10.09
C LYS A 20 -1.10 2.70 -9.96
N GLY A 21 -1.61 3.90 -10.01
CA GLY A 21 -3.05 4.16 -9.82
C GLY A 21 -3.44 4.53 -8.40
N PHE A 22 -2.57 4.28 -7.43
CA PHE A 22 -2.77 4.76 -6.06
C PHE A 22 -2.35 6.22 -5.93
N PHE A 23 -3.15 7.02 -5.24
CA PHE A 23 -2.82 8.40 -4.90
C PHE A 23 -3.30 8.73 -3.50
N CYS A 24 -2.44 9.34 -2.70
CA CYS A 24 -2.76 9.81 -1.37
C CYS A 24 -2.23 11.23 -1.16
N GLU A 25 -3.06 12.09 -0.63
CA GLU A 25 -2.70 13.43 -0.19
C GLU A 25 -2.91 13.53 1.32
N TYR A 26 -1.85 13.87 2.03
CA TYR A 26 -1.82 13.84 3.49
C TYR A 26 -1.39 15.20 4.05
N ASP A 27 -2.10 15.66 5.06
CA ASP A 27 -1.79 16.88 5.78
C ASP A 27 -1.14 16.56 7.13
N ARG A 28 0.14 16.88 7.24
CA ARG A 28 0.92 16.54 8.44
C ARG A 28 0.45 17.34 9.68
N PRO A 29 0.22 18.66 9.60
CA PRO A 29 -0.25 19.42 10.77
C PRO A 29 -1.54 18.89 11.39
N THR A 30 -2.51 18.49 10.59
CA THR A 30 -3.78 17.96 11.07
C THR A 30 -3.80 16.43 11.20
N GLN A 31 -2.74 15.76 10.74
CA GLN A 31 -2.64 14.31 10.69
C GLN A 31 -3.83 13.65 9.98
N SER A 32 -4.26 14.23 8.88
CA SER A 32 -5.42 13.76 8.13
C SER A 32 -5.12 13.48 6.68
N ILE A 33 -5.82 12.47 6.13
CA ILE A 33 -5.81 12.17 4.72
C ILE A 33 -6.80 13.10 4.04
N LEU A 34 -6.31 13.95 3.13
CA LEU A 34 -7.14 14.89 2.38
C LEU A 34 -7.79 14.23 1.16
N SER A 35 -7.08 13.30 0.54
CA SER A 35 -7.56 12.58 -0.63
C SER A 35 -6.90 11.21 -0.70
N LEU A 36 -7.69 10.20 -1.02
CA LEU A 36 -7.22 8.85 -1.27
C LEU A 36 -7.93 8.31 -2.49
N LYS A 37 -7.19 8.05 -3.56
CA LYS A 37 -7.74 7.62 -4.84
C LYS A 37 -7.12 6.31 -5.30
N ILE A 38 -7.92 5.50 -5.97
CA ILE A 38 -7.46 4.34 -6.72
C ILE A 38 -8.01 4.48 -8.14
N ASN A 39 -7.09 4.52 -9.11
CA ASN A 39 -7.41 4.71 -10.54
C ASN A 39 -8.28 5.95 -10.80
N GLY A 40 -7.99 7.06 -10.10
CA GLY A 40 -8.68 8.33 -10.25
C GLY A 40 -9.99 8.46 -9.49
N LYS A 41 -10.43 7.41 -8.80
CA LYS A 41 -11.68 7.42 -8.03
C LYS A 41 -11.38 7.58 -6.54
N GLU A 42 -12.04 8.53 -5.89
CA GLU A 42 -12.00 8.66 -4.43
C GLU A 42 -12.51 7.40 -3.75
N ILE A 43 -11.80 6.96 -2.72
CA ILE A 43 -12.16 5.80 -1.91
C ILE A 43 -12.94 6.25 -0.69
N GLU A 44 -14.08 5.63 -0.48
CA GLU A 44 -14.94 5.84 0.68
C GLU A 44 -14.71 4.73 1.73
N ASP A 45 -15.11 4.99 2.96
CA ASP A 45 -14.89 4.07 4.08
C ASP A 45 -15.50 2.68 3.87
N ASP A 46 -16.57 2.59 3.12
CA ASP A 46 -17.25 1.33 2.82
C ASP A 46 -16.71 0.61 1.57
N ASP A 47 -15.81 1.23 0.84
CA ASP A 47 -15.25 0.63 -0.37
C ASP A 47 -14.34 -0.55 -0.02
N ARG A 48 -14.45 -1.61 -0.80
CA ARG A 48 -13.59 -2.78 -0.69
C ARG A 48 -12.51 -2.73 -1.74
N VAL A 49 -11.29 -2.97 -1.29
CA VAL A 49 -10.12 -3.03 -2.17
C VAL A 49 -9.36 -4.33 -1.94
N THR A 50 -8.70 -4.79 -2.99
CA THR A 50 -7.81 -5.94 -2.89
C THR A 50 -6.37 -5.44 -2.77
N VAL A 51 -5.67 -5.91 -1.76
CA VAL A 51 -4.28 -5.52 -1.49
C VAL A 51 -3.37 -6.73 -1.70
N ALA A 52 -2.32 -6.55 -2.48
CA ALA A 52 -1.25 -7.52 -2.61
C ALA A 52 -0.06 -7.06 -1.75
N MET A 53 0.49 -7.97 -0.98
CA MET A 53 1.64 -7.69 -0.13
C MET A 53 2.50 -8.93 0.05
N GLU A 54 3.72 -8.75 0.52
CA GLU A 54 4.58 -9.86 0.89
C GLU A 54 4.02 -10.65 2.08
N HIS A 55 4.30 -11.93 2.12
CA HIS A 55 3.89 -12.81 3.21
C HIS A 55 4.37 -12.32 4.59
N TYR A 56 5.58 -11.78 4.65
CA TYR A 56 6.12 -11.20 5.89
C TYR A 56 5.23 -10.08 6.44
N HIS A 57 4.81 -9.16 5.58
CA HIS A 57 3.91 -8.07 5.97
C HIS A 57 2.53 -8.58 6.37
N PHE A 58 2.03 -9.58 5.66
CA PHE A 58 0.75 -10.20 6.02
C PHE A 58 0.80 -10.92 7.37
N THR A 59 1.86 -11.66 7.63
CA THR A 59 2.05 -12.38 8.91
C THR A 59 2.12 -11.42 10.10
N ASN A 60 2.73 -10.26 9.90
CA ASN A 60 2.91 -9.23 10.93
C ASN A 60 1.96 -8.04 10.76
N ILE A 61 0.82 -8.25 10.11
CA ILE A 61 -0.10 -7.18 9.75
C ILE A 61 -0.67 -6.45 10.97
N GLY A 62 -0.83 -7.14 12.09
CA GLY A 62 -1.27 -6.52 13.34
C GLY A 62 -0.27 -5.52 13.89
N GLU A 63 1.03 -5.81 13.75
CA GLU A 63 2.11 -4.94 14.20
C GLU A 63 2.31 -3.76 13.24
N PHE A 64 2.37 -4.03 11.93
CA PHE A 64 2.72 -3.01 10.95
C PHE A 64 1.55 -2.12 10.53
N LEU A 65 0.35 -2.66 10.45
CA LEU A 65 -0.81 -1.94 9.93
C LEU A 65 -1.97 -1.84 10.93
N ASN A 66 -1.79 -2.36 12.12
CA ASN A 66 -2.81 -2.41 13.18
C ASN A 66 -4.14 -3.02 12.69
N ILE A 67 -4.04 -4.05 11.87
CA ILE A 67 -5.18 -4.82 11.37
C ILE A 67 -5.04 -6.25 11.87
N GLN A 68 -6.11 -6.80 12.46
CA GLN A 68 -6.08 -8.19 12.90
C GLN A 68 -6.36 -9.12 11.71
N PRO A 69 -5.63 -10.25 11.57
CA PRO A 69 -5.88 -11.20 10.49
C PRO A 69 -7.32 -11.70 10.41
N GLU A 70 -7.99 -11.79 11.55
CA GLU A 70 -9.38 -12.19 11.65
C GLU A 70 -10.32 -11.20 10.94
N GLU A 71 -10.04 -9.90 11.03
CA GLU A 71 -10.81 -8.85 10.35
C GLU A 71 -10.78 -9.02 8.83
N ILE A 72 -9.64 -9.43 8.29
CA ILE A 72 -9.50 -9.68 6.86
C ILE A 72 -10.30 -10.93 6.47
N LYS A 73 -10.20 -11.99 7.24
CA LYS A 73 -10.92 -13.25 6.97
C LYS A 73 -12.44 -13.10 7.04
N GLU A 74 -12.92 -12.24 7.94
CA GLU A 74 -14.36 -11.97 8.07
C GLU A 74 -14.90 -11.15 6.90
N ASN A 75 -14.09 -10.26 6.33
CA ASN A 75 -14.51 -9.32 5.29
C ASN A 75 -14.08 -9.71 3.89
N GLY A 76 -13.29 -10.75 3.73
CA GLY A 76 -12.76 -11.12 2.43
C GLY A 76 -12.08 -12.46 2.42
N ARG A 77 -11.35 -12.70 1.36
CA ARG A 77 -10.63 -13.93 1.12
C ARG A 77 -9.15 -13.63 0.95
N THR A 78 -8.31 -14.43 1.60
CA THR A 78 -6.87 -14.38 1.41
C THR A 78 -6.43 -15.46 0.46
N LEU A 79 -5.52 -15.13 -0.45
CA LEU A 79 -4.99 -16.04 -1.44
C LEU A 79 -3.49 -15.82 -1.61
N GLU A 80 -2.71 -16.89 -1.54
CA GLU A 80 -1.29 -16.84 -1.87
C GLU A 80 -1.12 -17.13 -3.36
N ILE A 81 -0.57 -16.16 -4.11
CA ILE A 81 -0.44 -16.23 -5.56
C ILE A 81 1.00 -16.42 -6.04
N SER A 82 1.99 -16.17 -5.23
CA SER A 82 3.40 -16.35 -5.57
C SER A 82 4.21 -16.71 -4.34
N THR A 83 5.29 -17.45 -4.57
CA THR A 83 6.16 -17.92 -3.49
C THR A 83 7.33 -17.01 -3.19
N SER A 84 7.69 -16.07 -4.09
CA SER A 84 8.76 -15.12 -3.82
C SER A 84 8.67 -13.86 -4.67
N VAL A 85 9.11 -12.74 -4.08
CA VAL A 85 9.26 -11.46 -4.78
C VAL A 85 10.30 -11.55 -5.89
N ALA A 86 11.38 -12.30 -5.66
CA ALA A 86 12.42 -12.50 -6.67
C ALA A 86 11.87 -13.14 -7.95
N ASN A 87 11.01 -14.15 -7.82
CA ASN A 87 10.38 -14.80 -8.96
C ASN A 87 9.45 -13.84 -9.73
N VAL A 88 8.68 -13.04 -9.02
CA VAL A 88 7.80 -12.03 -9.63
C VAL A 88 8.61 -11.00 -10.42
N LEU A 89 9.69 -10.50 -9.83
CA LEU A 89 10.58 -9.55 -10.49
C LEU A 89 11.25 -10.14 -11.73
N GLU A 90 11.72 -11.38 -11.64
CA GLU A 90 12.32 -12.09 -12.76
C GLU A 90 11.34 -12.22 -13.93
N GLU A 91 10.12 -12.67 -13.66
CA GLU A 91 9.06 -12.76 -14.67
C GLU A 91 8.75 -11.39 -15.31
N TYR A 92 8.69 -10.35 -14.50
CA TYR A 92 8.46 -9.00 -14.98
C TYR A 92 9.57 -8.54 -15.93
N PHE A 93 10.84 -8.74 -15.56
CA PHE A 93 11.99 -8.34 -16.37
C PHE A 93 12.11 -9.15 -17.66
N ILE A 94 11.72 -10.42 -17.64
CA ILE A 94 11.67 -11.24 -18.87
C ILE A 94 10.63 -10.70 -19.85
N SER A 95 9.49 -10.22 -19.34
CA SER A 95 8.39 -9.71 -20.15
C SER A 95 8.57 -8.26 -20.61
N HIS A 96 9.45 -7.51 -19.96
CA HIS A 96 9.65 -6.07 -20.20
C HIS A 96 11.09 -5.77 -20.54
N ASP A 97 11.39 -5.62 -21.82
CA ASP A 97 12.74 -5.32 -22.32
C ASP A 97 13.23 -3.92 -21.93
N HIS A 98 12.31 -3.03 -21.58
CA HIS A 98 12.59 -1.65 -21.26
C HIS A 98 11.82 -1.20 -20.04
N LEU A 99 12.50 -0.53 -19.11
CA LEU A 99 11.91 0.01 -17.90
C LEU A 99 11.87 1.53 -17.97
N ASP A 100 10.67 2.08 -17.90
CA ASP A 100 10.47 3.52 -17.78
C ASP A 100 10.13 3.88 -16.34
N ILE A 101 10.66 5.01 -15.87
CA ILE A 101 10.32 5.55 -14.57
C ILE A 101 8.98 6.28 -14.68
N ASP A 102 8.06 5.93 -13.80
CA ASP A 102 6.79 6.64 -13.64
C ASP A 102 6.99 7.81 -12.68
N ASP A 103 6.97 9.03 -13.21
CA ASP A 103 7.18 10.26 -12.44
C ASP A 103 5.89 10.82 -11.82
N GLU A 104 4.74 10.19 -12.02
CA GLU A 104 3.49 10.64 -11.41
C GLU A 104 3.54 10.51 -9.90
N PRO A 105 3.27 11.58 -9.15
CA PRO A 105 3.28 11.51 -7.68
C PRO A 105 2.14 10.62 -7.19
N ARG A 106 2.48 9.71 -6.30
CA ARG A 106 1.51 8.82 -5.64
C ARG A 106 1.22 9.22 -4.20
N LEU A 107 2.07 10.09 -3.66
CA LEU A 107 1.96 10.59 -2.30
C LEU A 107 2.35 12.05 -2.28
N ILE A 108 1.46 12.91 -1.80
CA ILE A 108 1.72 14.32 -1.55
C ILE A 108 1.55 14.58 -0.06
N ILE A 109 2.59 15.11 0.56
CA ILE A 109 2.59 15.44 1.98
C ILE A 109 2.65 16.96 2.12
N HIS A 110 1.65 17.51 2.77
CA HIS A 110 1.67 18.92 3.20
C HIS A 110 2.32 19.01 4.56
N GLU A 111 3.36 19.80 4.66
CA GLU A 111 4.14 20.04 5.87
C GLU A 111 3.48 21.02 6.85
#